data_65d0151daff8c8891e5262277ebbeb86
#
_entry.id   65d0151daff8c8891e5262277ebbeb86
#
_cell.length_a   1.000
_cell.length_b   1.000
_cell.length_c   1.000
_cell.angle_alpha   90.00
_cell.angle_beta   90.00
_cell.angle_gamma   90.00
#
_symmetry.space_group_name_H-M   'P 1'
#
loop_
_entity.id
_entity.type
_entity.pdbx_description
1 polymer ?
#
loop_
_entity_poly.entity_id
_entity_poly.type
_entity_poly.pdbx_seq_one_letter_code
_entity_poly.pdbx_strand_id
1 'polypeptide(L)'
;MPEIFVAKAGDITDGDRRIVRTPKGEIGVFNHKGAFHAYANNCVHSGGPACEGILVNKVVDIIADDKTYQGQTFSDVMHFVCPWHGYEFDIETGICAGNSKLKIKKFETVVRGGDLYLVA
;
A
#
# COMPACT_ATOMS: atom_id res chain seq x y z
N MET A 1 14.93 14.44 9.12
CA MET A 1 14.68 12.98 9.22
C MET A 1 15.71 12.27 8.38
N PRO A 2 16.30 11.19 8.87
CA PRO A 2 17.29 10.46 8.07
C PRO A 2 16.63 9.83 6.85
N GLU A 3 17.41 9.78 5.77
CA GLU A 3 17.01 9.12 4.54
C GLU A 3 17.72 7.77 4.44
N ILE A 4 16.97 6.74 4.12
CA ILE A 4 17.47 5.37 4.01
C ILE A 4 17.39 4.96 2.55
N PHE A 5 18.52 4.55 1.97
CA PHE A 5 18.55 4.03 0.61
C PHE A 5 17.73 2.73 0.51
N VAL A 6 16.81 2.67 -0.43
CA VAL A 6 15.97 1.49 -0.66
C VAL A 6 16.51 0.67 -1.82
N ALA A 7 16.58 1.29 -3.00
CA ALA A 7 16.99 0.65 -4.24
C ALA A 7 17.09 1.71 -5.33
N LYS A 8 17.57 1.32 -6.51
CA LYS A 8 17.37 2.15 -7.70
C LYS A 8 15.88 2.18 -8.01
N ALA A 9 15.34 3.35 -8.34
CA ALA A 9 13.91 3.50 -8.59
C ALA A 9 13.41 2.54 -9.67
N GLY A 10 14.21 2.28 -10.71
CA GLY A 10 13.86 1.36 -11.78
C GLY A 10 13.87 -0.12 -11.39
N ASP A 11 14.43 -0.48 -10.24
CA ASP A 11 14.45 -1.86 -9.78
C ASP A 11 13.14 -2.30 -9.13
N ILE A 12 12.28 -1.35 -8.76
CA ILE A 12 10.94 -1.63 -8.23
C ILE A 12 9.94 -1.23 -9.30
N THR A 13 9.47 -2.21 -10.07
CA THR A 13 8.52 -1.98 -11.16
C THR A 13 7.10 -1.82 -10.63
N ASP A 14 6.19 -1.34 -11.49
CA ASP A 14 4.78 -1.17 -11.12
C ASP A 14 4.20 -2.49 -10.59
N GLY A 15 3.55 -2.41 -9.43
CA GLY A 15 3.00 -3.56 -8.74
C GLY A 15 3.99 -4.33 -7.87
N ASP A 16 5.26 -3.93 -7.86
CA ASP A 16 6.30 -4.56 -7.04
C ASP A 16 6.49 -3.80 -5.72
N ARG A 17 7.23 -4.42 -4.80
CA ARG A 17 7.49 -3.87 -3.46
C ARG A 17 8.85 -4.29 -2.94
N ARG A 18 9.33 -3.55 -1.94
CA ARG A 18 10.50 -3.89 -1.14
C ARG A 18 10.17 -3.75 0.34
N ILE A 19 10.62 -4.70 1.15
CA ILE A 19 10.54 -4.60 2.60
C ILE A 19 11.90 -4.13 3.11
N VAL A 20 11.90 -3.02 3.84
CA VAL A 20 13.11 -2.36 4.31
C VAL A 20 13.12 -2.38 5.84
N ARG A 21 14.22 -2.82 6.43
CA ARG A 21 14.41 -2.76 7.88
C ARG A 21 14.97 -1.41 8.27
N THR A 22 14.33 -0.77 9.24
CA THR A 22 14.74 0.53 9.76
C THR A 22 14.77 0.54 11.28
N PRO A 23 15.38 1.55 11.93
CA PRO A 23 15.27 1.70 13.38
C PRO A 23 13.83 1.83 13.88
N LYS A 24 12.89 2.20 13.01
CA LYS A 24 11.47 2.30 13.33
C LYS A 24 10.67 1.04 12.98
N GLY A 25 11.36 -0.06 12.69
CA GLY A 25 10.74 -1.32 12.29
C GLY A 25 10.79 -1.55 10.79
N GLU A 26 10.13 -2.59 10.33
CA GLU A 26 10.06 -2.91 8.91
C GLU A 26 9.06 -2.01 8.20
N ILE A 27 9.43 -1.53 7.01
CA ILE A 27 8.60 -0.66 6.19
C ILE A 27 8.51 -1.27 4.79
N GLY A 28 7.29 -1.38 4.26
CA GLY A 28 7.07 -1.81 2.89
C GLY A 28 6.99 -0.61 1.95
N VAL A 29 7.74 -0.67 0.86
CA VAL A 29 7.75 0.37 -0.18
C VAL A 29 7.17 -0.23 -1.45
N PHE A 30 6.07 0.35 -1.94
CA PHE A 30 5.36 -0.11 -3.13
C PHE A 30 5.56 0.86 -4.29
N ASN A 31 5.65 0.34 -5.50
CA ASN A 31 5.48 1.13 -6.72
C ASN A 31 4.07 0.90 -7.25
N HIS A 32 3.28 1.96 -7.32
CA HIS A 32 1.95 1.94 -7.90
C HIS A 32 1.85 3.03 -8.96
N LYS A 33 1.71 2.62 -10.22
CA LYS A 33 1.60 3.52 -11.38
C LYS A 33 2.72 4.56 -11.44
N GLY A 34 3.93 4.16 -11.10
CA GLY A 34 5.11 5.01 -11.14
C GLY A 34 5.33 5.88 -9.89
N ALA A 35 4.42 5.86 -8.93
CA ALA A 35 4.56 6.55 -7.66
C ALA A 35 4.94 5.58 -6.56
N PHE A 36 5.81 5.98 -5.65
CA PHE A 36 6.23 5.16 -4.53
C PHE A 36 5.45 5.52 -3.27
N HIS A 37 4.98 4.49 -2.57
CA HIS A 37 4.23 4.63 -1.32
C HIS A 37 4.84 3.72 -0.27
N ALA A 38 5.08 4.24 0.93
CA ALA A 38 5.73 3.49 2.00
C ALA A 38 4.85 3.44 3.24
N TYR A 39 4.71 2.24 3.80
CA TYR A 39 3.87 1.99 4.96
C TYR A 39 4.58 1.11 5.97
N ALA A 40 4.29 1.30 7.25
CA ALA A 40 4.75 0.40 8.29
C ALA A 40 4.29 -1.03 7.98
N ASN A 41 5.21 -1.99 8.01
CA ASN A 41 4.89 -3.41 7.80
C ASN A 41 4.31 -4.02 9.08
N ASN A 42 3.27 -3.38 9.60
CA ASN A 42 2.65 -3.71 10.87
C ASN A 42 1.16 -3.36 10.79
N CYS A 43 0.32 -4.36 10.62
CA CYS A 43 -1.12 -4.18 10.50
C CYS A 43 -1.68 -3.54 11.79
N VAL A 44 -2.43 -2.45 11.64
CA VAL A 44 -3.03 -1.74 12.78
C VAL A 44 -4.05 -2.58 13.55
N HIS A 45 -4.56 -3.63 12.92
CA HIS A 45 -5.51 -4.56 13.54
C HIS A 45 -4.79 -5.67 14.33
N SER A 46 -3.85 -6.36 13.68
CA SER A 46 -3.30 -7.61 14.21
C SER A 46 -1.81 -7.58 14.50
N GLY A 47 -1.10 -6.54 14.09
CA GLY A 47 0.37 -6.50 14.14
C GLY A 47 1.05 -7.37 13.08
N GLY A 48 0.29 -7.95 12.16
CA GLY A 48 0.84 -8.79 11.10
C GLY A 48 1.61 -8.01 10.03
N PRO A 49 2.30 -8.72 9.11
CA PRO A 49 3.13 -8.10 8.07
C PRO A 49 2.25 -7.56 6.94
N ALA A 50 1.61 -6.41 7.16
CA ALA A 50 0.60 -5.83 6.27
C ALA A 50 1.09 -5.61 4.83
N CYS A 51 2.39 -5.36 4.64
CA CYS A 51 2.96 -5.07 3.33
C CYS A 51 3.40 -6.31 2.55
N GLU A 52 3.27 -7.50 3.12
CA GLU A 52 3.75 -8.76 2.51
C GLU A 52 2.63 -9.60 1.89
N GLY A 53 1.39 -9.13 1.97
CA GLY A 53 0.26 -9.80 1.34
C GLY A 53 0.10 -9.46 -0.13
N ILE A 54 -1.00 -9.91 -0.72
CA ILE A 54 -1.29 -9.66 -2.13
C ILE A 54 -1.75 -8.21 -2.36
N LEU A 55 -1.60 -7.76 -3.61
CA LEU A 55 -2.22 -6.52 -4.09
C LEU A 55 -3.51 -6.89 -4.83
N VAL A 56 -4.57 -6.15 -4.59
CA VAL A 56 -5.87 -6.41 -5.20
C VAL A 56 -6.60 -5.08 -5.46
N ASN A 57 -7.26 -4.98 -6.61
CA ASN A 57 -8.13 -3.84 -6.87
C ASN A 57 -9.37 -3.94 -5.98
N LYS A 58 -9.77 -2.80 -5.41
CA LYS A 58 -10.97 -2.73 -4.59
C LYS A 58 -12.18 -3.20 -5.40
N VAL A 59 -12.97 -4.10 -4.82
CA VAL A 59 -14.22 -4.57 -5.40
C VAL A 59 -15.33 -3.55 -5.09
N VAL A 60 -16.07 -3.16 -6.11
CA VAL A 60 -17.20 -2.22 -5.98
C VAL A 60 -18.45 -2.82 -6.59
N ASP A 61 -19.61 -2.41 -6.07
CA ASP A 61 -20.90 -2.80 -6.63
C ASP A 61 -21.19 -2.01 -7.88
N ILE A 62 -21.75 -2.69 -8.90
CA ILE A 62 -22.24 -2.04 -10.10
C ILE A 62 -23.71 -1.74 -9.90
N ILE A 63 -24.08 -0.47 -9.85
CA ILE A 63 -25.46 -0.02 -9.67
C ILE A 63 -25.89 0.70 -10.97
N ALA A 64 -26.94 0.20 -11.59
CA ALA A 64 -27.49 0.80 -12.80
C ALA A 64 -28.20 2.13 -12.50
N ASP A 65 -28.49 2.92 -13.56
CA ASP A 65 -29.17 4.22 -13.43
C ASP A 65 -30.55 4.10 -12.75
N ASP A 66 -31.23 2.97 -12.90
CA ASP A 66 -32.49 2.68 -12.22
C ASP A 66 -32.30 2.12 -10.80
N LYS A 67 -31.06 2.17 -10.30
CA LYS A 67 -30.65 1.70 -8.96
C LYS A 67 -30.75 0.19 -8.77
N THR A 68 -30.81 -0.61 -9.83
CA THR A 68 -30.73 -2.07 -9.74
C THR A 68 -29.28 -2.51 -9.61
N TYR A 69 -29.07 -3.54 -8.79
CA TYR A 69 -27.75 -4.16 -8.59
C TYR A 69 -27.37 -4.98 -9.84
N GLN A 70 -26.22 -4.70 -10.41
CA GLN A 70 -25.73 -5.35 -11.62
C GLN A 70 -24.53 -6.27 -11.37
N GLY A 71 -24.21 -6.56 -10.11
CA GLY A 71 -23.05 -7.39 -9.74
C GLY A 71 -21.90 -6.57 -9.19
N GLN A 72 -20.71 -7.14 -9.22
CA GLN A 72 -19.49 -6.51 -8.72
C GLN A 72 -18.43 -6.46 -9.81
N THR A 73 -17.54 -5.48 -9.71
CA THR A 73 -16.36 -5.37 -10.56
C THR A 73 -15.17 -4.84 -9.75
N PHE A 74 -13.97 -4.96 -10.30
CA PHE A 74 -12.80 -4.35 -9.72
C PHE A 74 -12.72 -2.88 -10.12
N SER A 75 -12.39 -2.02 -9.16
CA SER A 75 -12.12 -0.60 -9.40
C SER A 75 -10.66 -0.35 -9.74
N ASP A 76 -10.31 0.90 -10.06
CA ASP A 76 -8.91 1.31 -10.24
C ASP A 76 -8.18 1.54 -8.92
N VAL A 77 -8.88 1.47 -7.79
CA VAL A 77 -8.29 1.66 -6.48
C VAL A 77 -7.56 0.39 -6.08
N MET A 78 -6.23 0.49 -5.94
CA MET A 78 -5.40 -0.64 -5.54
C MET A 78 -5.32 -0.72 -4.02
N HIS A 79 -5.50 -1.93 -3.48
CA HIS A 79 -5.33 -2.22 -2.05
C HIS A 79 -4.18 -3.20 -1.85
N PHE A 80 -3.46 -3.06 -0.73
CA PHE A 80 -2.60 -4.12 -0.23
C PHE A 80 -3.30 -4.81 0.95
N VAL A 81 -3.13 -6.12 1.04
CA VAL A 81 -3.90 -6.97 1.96
C VAL A 81 -2.99 -7.56 3.02
N CYS A 82 -3.32 -7.35 4.29
CA CYS A 82 -2.61 -8.00 5.38
C CYS A 82 -2.89 -9.51 5.35
N PRO A 83 -1.86 -10.37 5.28
CA PRO A 83 -2.07 -11.81 5.14
C PRO A 83 -2.67 -12.49 6.36
N TRP A 84 -2.66 -11.83 7.54
CA TRP A 84 -3.15 -12.47 8.75
C TRP A 84 -4.67 -12.52 8.86
N HIS A 85 -5.36 -11.42 8.53
CA HIS A 85 -6.83 -11.38 8.64
C HIS A 85 -7.51 -10.77 7.41
N GLY A 86 -6.77 -10.55 6.34
CA GLY A 86 -7.33 -10.03 5.10
C GLY A 86 -7.75 -8.56 5.15
N TYR A 87 -7.27 -7.78 6.11
CA TYR A 87 -7.54 -6.35 6.15
C TYR A 87 -6.89 -5.67 4.93
N GLU A 88 -7.70 -4.91 4.20
CA GLU A 88 -7.26 -4.23 2.99
C GLU A 88 -7.01 -2.75 3.26
N PHE A 89 -5.92 -2.23 2.71
CA PHE A 89 -5.54 -0.83 2.84
C PHE A 89 -5.34 -0.23 1.45
N ASP A 90 -5.83 1.00 1.26
CA ASP A 90 -5.61 1.76 0.03
C ASP A 90 -4.11 2.05 -0.11
N ILE A 91 -3.53 1.70 -1.26
CA ILE A 91 -2.08 1.86 -1.48
C ILE A 91 -1.66 3.33 -1.55
N GLU A 92 -2.56 4.24 -1.91
CA GLU A 92 -2.25 5.67 -2.00
C GLU A 92 -2.41 6.41 -0.68
N THR A 93 -3.36 5.98 0.16
CA THR A 93 -3.71 6.69 1.40
C THR A 93 -3.39 5.94 2.69
N GLY A 94 -3.35 4.60 2.63
CA GLY A 94 -3.19 3.75 3.80
C GLY A 94 -4.47 3.58 4.62
N ILE A 95 -5.61 4.06 4.13
CA ILE A 95 -6.89 3.95 4.84
C ILE A 95 -7.45 2.54 4.69
N CYS A 96 -7.90 1.95 5.81
CA CYS A 96 -8.51 0.62 5.81
C CYS A 96 -9.85 0.64 5.08
N ALA A 97 -10.06 -0.31 4.17
CA ALA A 97 -11.28 -0.40 3.37
C ALA A 97 -12.54 -0.63 4.19
N GLY A 98 -12.43 -1.47 5.22
CA GLY A 98 -13.57 -1.82 6.07
C GLY A 98 -13.85 -0.84 7.21
N ASN A 99 -12.91 0.06 7.51
CA ASN A 99 -13.03 1.02 8.59
C ASN A 99 -12.15 2.25 8.33
N SER A 100 -12.75 3.32 7.84
CA SER A 100 -12.06 4.54 7.46
C SER A 100 -11.40 5.28 8.64
N LYS A 101 -11.68 4.88 9.87
CA LYS A 101 -11.01 5.42 11.06
C LYS A 101 -9.64 4.78 11.29
N LEU A 102 -9.39 3.61 10.70
CA LEU A 102 -8.11 2.92 10.77
C LEU A 102 -7.26 3.32 9.58
N LYS A 103 -6.02 3.71 9.86
CA LYS A 103 -5.05 4.09 8.86
C LYS A 103 -3.70 3.51 9.25
N ILE A 104 -3.05 2.81 8.31
CA ILE A 104 -1.70 2.32 8.53
C ILE A 104 -0.70 3.48 8.42
N LYS A 105 0.36 3.44 9.23
CA LYS A 105 1.34 4.54 9.26
C LYS A 105 2.06 4.66 7.93
N LYS A 106 2.02 5.87 7.34
CA LYS A 106 2.66 6.20 6.07
C LYS A 106 3.99 6.91 6.31
N PHE A 107 4.97 6.60 5.46
CA PHE A 107 6.27 7.27 5.43
C PHE A 107 6.48 7.93 4.08
N GLU A 108 7.30 8.96 4.05
CA GLU A 108 7.64 9.65 2.81
C GLU A 108 8.73 8.91 2.04
N THR A 109 8.70 9.06 0.72
CA THR A 109 9.75 8.58 -0.17
C THR A 109 10.28 9.72 -1.02
N VAL A 110 11.54 9.63 -1.42
CA VAL A 110 12.21 10.63 -2.27
C VAL A 110 13.03 9.90 -3.32
N VAL A 111 12.96 10.37 -4.57
CA VAL A 111 13.80 9.87 -5.66
C VAL A 111 14.80 10.97 -6.03
N ARG A 112 16.10 10.64 -5.98
CA ARG A 112 17.19 11.54 -6.37
C ARG A 112 18.18 10.80 -7.25
N GLY A 113 18.47 11.35 -8.44
CA GLY A 113 19.46 10.75 -9.33
C GLY A 113 19.16 9.32 -9.72
N GLY A 114 17.88 8.94 -9.77
CA GLY A 114 17.46 7.57 -10.06
C GLY A 114 17.46 6.62 -8.87
N ASP A 115 17.83 7.09 -7.68
CA ASP A 115 17.83 6.29 -6.44
C ASP A 115 16.63 6.63 -5.58
N LEU A 116 16.01 5.60 -5.00
CA LEU A 116 14.87 5.73 -4.11
C LEU A 116 15.32 5.70 -2.66
N TYR A 117 14.89 6.69 -1.90
CA TYR A 117 15.14 6.81 -0.46
C TYR A 117 13.83 6.81 0.31
N LEU A 118 13.89 6.23 1.49
CA LEU A 118 12.80 6.23 2.47
C LEU A 118 13.16 7.24 3.56
N VAL A 119 12.22 8.12 3.91
CA VAL A 119 12.39 9.10 4.99
C VAL A 119 11.77 8.52 6.25
N ALA A 120 12.61 8.07 7.15
CA ALA A 120 12.13 7.40 8.36
C ALA A 120 13.00 7.69 9.58
#